data_9bf95fc527d3cc644ad200ce9ce8f022
#
_entry.id   9bf95fc527d3cc644ad200ce9ce8f022
#
_cell.length_a   1.000
_cell.length_b   1.000
_cell.length_c   1.000
_cell.angle_alpha   90.00
_cell.angle_beta   90.00
_cell.angle_gamma   90.00
#
_symmetry.space_group_name_H-M   'P 1'
#
loop_
_entity.id
_entity.type
_entity.pdbx_description
1 polymer ?
#
loop_
_entity_poly.entity_id
_entity_poly.type
_entity_poly.pdbx_seq_one_letter_code
_entity_poly.pdbx_strand_id
1 'polypeptide(L)'
;MASSHCFAPFVFLLLLVGCSGRPFYPLPSKVADATNRQPLQTYRPYNVAHRGSNGEIPEETAAAYMRAIEEGADFIETDILSSKDGVLICFHDVTLDDTTDVAEHKEFADRKRTYEVQGVNTTGFFTVDFTLKELKSLRVKQRYPFRDQQYNGKYPIITFEEFISIALDAPRVVGIYPEIKNPVLINQHVKWADGKRFEDRFVETLKKYGYKGSYLSKNWLKQPAFIQSFAPTSLVYISNLTDLPKIFLIDDVTVPTQDTNQSYWEITSDPYLDYIKDYVVGIGPWKDTIVPVVNNYLQTPTDLVARAHARDLQVHPYTYRNENVFLHLDFHQDPYAEYNYWINEIGVDGLFTDFTGSLHNFQEWTSLNESDDKNASSLLHKIASMVSPYKKA
;
A
#
# COMPACT_ATOMS: atom_id res chain seq x y z
N MET A 1 -46.45 38.38 -57.12
CA MET A 1 -46.30 38.00 -55.69
C MET A 1 -45.24 36.94 -55.63
N ALA A 2 -44.02 37.31 -55.28
CA ALA A 2 -42.88 36.40 -55.17
C ALA A 2 -42.50 36.29 -53.70
N SER A 3 -42.61 35.11 -53.14
CA SER A 3 -42.22 34.79 -51.76
C SER A 3 -40.75 34.41 -51.72
N SER A 4 -39.96 35.21 -51.06
CA SER A 4 -38.55 35.04 -50.87
C SER A 4 -38.33 34.12 -49.62
N HIS A 5 -37.77 32.94 -49.78
CA HIS A 5 -37.36 32.07 -48.68
C HIS A 5 -35.89 32.32 -48.40
N CYS A 6 -35.63 32.90 -47.23
CA CYS A 6 -34.28 33.09 -46.68
C CYS A 6 -33.81 31.80 -46.06
N PHE A 7 -32.78 31.13 -46.63
CA PHE A 7 -32.06 30.04 -46.01
C PHE A 7 -30.94 30.62 -45.14
N ALA A 8 -31.02 30.40 -43.83
CA ALA A 8 -29.92 30.64 -42.91
C ALA A 8 -29.00 29.41 -42.85
N PRO A 9 -27.69 29.56 -43.01
CA PRO A 9 -26.78 28.42 -42.82
C PRO A 9 -26.57 28.17 -41.33
N PHE A 10 -26.91 26.96 -40.89
CA PHE A 10 -26.52 26.43 -39.58
C PHE A 10 -25.02 26.12 -39.61
N VAL A 11 -24.20 26.92 -38.94
CA VAL A 11 -22.81 26.64 -38.70
C VAL A 11 -22.74 25.65 -37.53
N PHE A 12 -22.46 24.37 -37.80
CA PHE A 12 -22.10 23.39 -36.76
C PHE A 12 -20.70 23.70 -36.29
N LEU A 13 -20.61 24.32 -35.10
CA LEU A 13 -19.34 24.45 -34.37
C LEU A 13 -19.02 23.10 -33.73
N LEU A 14 -18.18 22.28 -34.41
CA LEU A 14 -17.57 21.11 -33.84
C LEU A 14 -16.58 21.59 -32.74
N LEU A 15 -17.03 21.61 -31.50
CA LEU A 15 -16.16 21.66 -30.35
C LEU A 15 -15.38 20.32 -30.29
N LEU A 16 -14.16 20.32 -30.84
CA LEU A 16 -13.14 19.37 -30.53
C LEU A 16 -12.80 19.52 -29.05
N VAL A 17 -13.55 18.84 -28.20
CA VAL A 17 -13.12 18.59 -26.82
C VAL A 17 -11.92 17.67 -26.94
N GLY A 18 -10.74 18.28 -26.91
CA GLY A 18 -9.51 17.52 -26.71
C GLY A 18 -9.67 16.67 -25.46
N CYS A 19 -9.71 15.37 -25.60
CA CYS A 19 -9.51 14.44 -24.50
C CYS A 19 -8.07 14.59 -24.02
N SER A 20 -7.79 15.69 -23.29
CA SER A 20 -6.73 15.68 -22.31
C SER A 20 -7.21 14.67 -21.26
N GLY A 21 -6.56 13.52 -21.16
CA GLY A 21 -6.89 12.48 -20.19
C GLY A 21 -6.89 13.12 -18.81
N ARG A 22 -8.07 13.45 -18.29
CA ARG A 22 -8.21 13.87 -16.89
C ARG A 22 -7.76 12.68 -16.05
N PRO A 23 -6.98 12.91 -14.98
CA PRO A 23 -6.69 11.87 -14.04
C PRO A 23 -7.99 11.17 -13.63
N PHE A 24 -7.96 9.86 -13.50
CA PHE A 24 -9.15 9.05 -13.14
C PHE A 24 -9.71 9.52 -11.78
N TYR A 25 -8.82 9.91 -10.88
CA TYR A 25 -9.15 10.58 -9.64
C TYR A 25 -8.66 12.04 -9.72
N PRO A 26 -9.52 13.04 -9.46
CA PRO A 26 -9.12 14.43 -9.57
C PRO A 26 -8.09 14.78 -8.50
N LEU A 27 -7.01 15.45 -8.92
CA LEU A 27 -6.03 15.97 -7.96
C LEU A 27 -6.67 17.06 -7.10
N PRO A 28 -6.39 17.13 -5.79
CA PRO A 28 -6.97 18.11 -4.90
C PRO A 28 -6.55 19.51 -5.34
N SER A 29 -7.51 20.42 -5.46
CA SER A 29 -7.25 21.83 -5.75
C SER A 29 -6.71 22.60 -4.55
N LYS A 30 -6.94 22.08 -3.34
CA LYS A 30 -6.43 22.57 -2.05
C LYS A 30 -6.36 21.41 -1.09
N VAL A 31 -5.38 21.44 -0.18
CA VAL A 31 -5.36 20.56 1.01
C VAL A 31 -6.64 20.89 1.79
N ALA A 32 -7.53 19.91 1.93
CA ALA A 32 -8.76 20.11 2.71
C ALA A 32 -8.39 20.53 4.13
N ASP A 33 -9.18 21.44 4.71
CA ASP A 33 -8.91 22.02 6.02
C ASP A 33 -8.89 20.90 7.08
N ALA A 34 -7.68 20.53 7.55
CA ALA A 34 -7.44 19.38 8.40
C ALA A 34 -7.95 19.60 9.85
N THR A 35 -8.52 20.78 10.16
CA THR A 35 -8.81 21.19 11.54
C THR A 35 -10.00 20.45 12.15
N ASN A 36 -10.85 19.79 11.37
CA ASN A 36 -12.08 19.12 11.84
C ASN A 36 -12.11 17.60 11.53
N ARG A 37 -11.01 17.00 11.07
CA ARG A 37 -10.98 15.57 10.79
C ARG A 37 -10.70 14.78 12.07
N GLN A 38 -11.34 13.61 12.21
CA GLN A 38 -10.98 12.64 13.24
C GLN A 38 -9.49 12.30 13.11
N PRO A 39 -8.69 12.44 14.19
CA PRO A 39 -7.26 12.17 14.14
C PRO A 39 -6.97 10.68 13.95
N LEU A 40 -5.76 10.38 13.45
CA LEU A 40 -5.24 9.02 13.44
C LEU A 40 -5.12 8.50 14.88
N GLN A 41 -5.50 7.24 15.11
CA GLN A 41 -5.22 6.57 16.37
C GLN A 41 -3.72 6.24 16.50
N THR A 42 -3.18 6.22 17.74
CA THR A 42 -1.77 5.94 18.02
C THR A 42 -1.57 5.07 19.26
N TYR A 43 -2.63 4.38 19.72
CA TYR A 43 -2.64 3.63 20.98
C TYR A 43 -2.73 2.11 20.77
N ARG A 44 -2.92 1.66 19.54
CA ARG A 44 -2.98 0.23 19.17
C ARG A 44 -2.18 -0.03 17.90
N PRO A 45 -1.83 -1.29 17.56
CA PRO A 45 -1.17 -1.63 16.31
C PRO A 45 -1.89 -1.06 15.10
N TYR A 46 -1.14 -0.55 14.12
CA TYR A 46 -1.74 0.06 12.93
C TYR A 46 -2.37 -0.98 12.00
N ASN A 47 -3.56 -0.66 11.52
CA ASN A 47 -4.23 -1.37 10.43
C ASN A 47 -3.76 -0.77 9.09
N VAL A 48 -2.86 -1.46 8.41
CA VAL A 48 -2.26 -1.03 7.14
C VAL A 48 -2.89 -1.80 6.00
N ALA A 49 -3.65 -1.10 5.15
CA ALA A 49 -4.30 -1.68 3.99
C ALA A 49 -3.30 -1.94 2.87
N HIS A 50 -2.77 -3.14 2.79
CA HIS A 50 -1.77 -3.59 1.83
C HIS A 50 -2.29 -3.48 0.39
N ARG A 51 -1.77 -2.52 -0.39
CA ARG A 51 -2.27 -2.17 -1.74
C ARG A 51 -3.77 -1.84 -1.79
N GLY A 52 -4.31 -1.29 -0.72
CA GLY A 52 -5.74 -1.10 -0.49
C GLY A 52 -6.43 -2.37 0.04
N SER A 53 -7.77 -2.41 0.03
CA SER A 53 -8.55 -3.62 0.36
C SER A 53 -8.53 -4.60 -0.81
N ASN A 54 -7.35 -5.14 -1.12
CA ASN A 54 -7.11 -5.94 -2.30
C ASN A 54 -7.69 -7.35 -2.23
N GLY A 55 -8.07 -7.81 -1.05
CA GLY A 55 -8.85 -9.04 -0.90
C GLY A 55 -10.21 -8.99 -1.59
N GLU A 56 -10.78 -7.79 -1.78
CA GLU A 56 -12.08 -7.56 -2.39
C GLU A 56 -11.99 -6.92 -3.80
N ILE A 57 -11.08 -5.98 -4.00
CA ILE A 57 -10.96 -5.16 -5.23
C ILE A 57 -9.52 -5.26 -5.74
N PRO A 58 -9.27 -5.32 -7.07
CA PRO A 58 -7.90 -5.41 -7.58
C PRO A 58 -6.95 -4.38 -6.96
N GLU A 59 -5.78 -4.85 -6.56
CA GLU A 59 -4.73 -4.09 -5.88
C GLU A 59 -4.31 -2.82 -6.63
N GLU A 60 -3.78 -1.83 -5.91
CA GLU A 60 -3.22 -0.59 -6.45
C GLU A 60 -4.23 0.27 -7.23
N THR A 61 -5.52 0.09 -7.00
CA THR A 61 -6.58 0.88 -7.67
C THR A 61 -7.19 1.92 -6.73
N ALA A 62 -7.67 3.02 -7.31
CA ALA A 62 -8.39 4.04 -6.55
C ALA A 62 -9.56 3.44 -5.75
N ALA A 63 -10.28 2.48 -6.33
CA ALA A 63 -11.39 1.79 -5.68
C ALA A 63 -10.95 0.98 -4.46
N ALA A 64 -9.81 0.25 -4.54
CA ALA A 64 -9.27 -0.52 -3.42
C ALA A 64 -8.85 0.38 -2.26
N TYR A 65 -8.25 1.54 -2.54
CA TYR A 65 -7.87 2.51 -1.50
C TYR A 65 -9.09 3.19 -0.85
N MET A 66 -10.07 3.61 -1.64
CA MET A 66 -11.31 4.18 -1.11
C MET A 66 -12.04 3.16 -0.23
N ARG A 67 -12.11 1.90 -0.67
CA ARG A 67 -12.68 0.81 0.12
C ARG A 67 -11.95 0.62 1.45
N ALA A 68 -10.62 0.61 1.45
CA ALA A 68 -9.82 0.50 2.67
C ALA A 68 -10.09 1.65 3.66
N ILE A 69 -10.25 2.88 3.14
CA ILE A 69 -10.59 4.04 3.98
C ILE A 69 -11.98 3.87 4.61
N GLU A 70 -12.97 3.41 3.85
CA GLU A 70 -14.32 3.12 4.33
C GLU A 70 -14.31 2.03 5.40
N GLU A 71 -13.46 1.03 5.27
CA GLU A 71 -13.31 -0.11 6.19
C GLU A 71 -12.49 0.20 7.45
N GLY A 72 -11.97 1.41 7.60
CA GLY A 72 -11.29 1.83 8.82
C GLY A 72 -9.78 1.67 8.82
N ALA A 73 -9.10 1.57 7.67
CA ALA A 73 -7.64 1.57 7.60
C ALA A 73 -7.03 2.76 8.33
N ASP A 74 -6.01 2.54 9.13
CA ASP A 74 -5.19 3.62 9.70
C ASP A 74 -4.28 4.21 8.61
N PHE A 75 -3.71 3.34 7.80
CA PHE A 75 -2.87 3.68 6.64
C PHE A 75 -3.34 2.94 5.41
N ILE A 76 -3.31 3.60 4.25
CA ILE A 76 -3.35 2.94 2.95
C ILE A 76 -1.92 2.80 2.45
N GLU A 77 -1.58 1.61 1.98
CA GLU A 77 -0.24 1.29 1.50
C GLU A 77 -0.24 1.16 -0.02
N THR A 78 0.88 1.46 -0.65
CA THR A 78 1.07 1.38 -2.10
C THR A 78 2.53 1.15 -2.47
N ASP A 79 2.75 0.39 -3.53
CA ASP A 79 4.05 0.18 -4.16
C ASP A 79 4.27 1.23 -5.26
N ILE A 80 5.38 1.97 -5.20
CA ILE A 80 5.68 3.01 -6.18
C ILE A 80 6.74 2.54 -7.16
N LEU A 81 6.35 2.50 -8.43
CA LEU A 81 7.23 2.32 -9.58
C LEU A 81 7.23 3.58 -10.46
N SER A 82 7.85 3.50 -11.62
CA SER A 82 7.90 4.59 -12.59
C SER A 82 7.48 4.15 -13.99
N SER A 83 6.80 5.03 -14.71
CA SER A 83 6.66 4.94 -16.15
C SER A 83 7.95 5.32 -16.87
N LYS A 84 8.05 5.01 -18.16
CA LYS A 84 9.16 5.39 -19.05
C LYS A 84 9.46 6.89 -19.06
N ASP A 85 8.43 7.70 -18.96
CA ASP A 85 8.49 9.17 -18.97
C ASP A 85 8.64 9.76 -17.57
N GLY A 86 8.98 8.94 -16.57
CA GLY A 86 9.36 9.39 -15.23
C GLY A 86 8.18 9.82 -14.35
N VAL A 87 6.97 9.34 -14.62
CA VAL A 87 5.82 9.57 -13.75
C VAL A 87 5.70 8.43 -12.75
N LEU A 88 5.59 8.76 -11.47
CA LEU A 88 5.43 7.78 -10.40
C LEU A 88 4.01 7.19 -10.44
N ILE A 89 3.94 5.86 -10.43
CA ILE A 89 2.69 5.09 -10.51
C ILE A 89 2.56 4.15 -9.31
N CYS A 90 1.32 3.83 -8.95
CA CYS A 90 0.99 2.81 -7.97
C CYS A 90 0.90 1.46 -8.69
N PHE A 91 1.88 0.57 -8.46
CA PHE A 91 1.92 -0.74 -9.08
C PHE A 91 2.99 -1.62 -8.45
N HIS A 92 2.65 -2.88 -8.12
CA HIS A 92 3.55 -3.76 -7.38
C HIS A 92 4.65 -4.40 -8.25
N ASP A 93 4.26 -5.10 -9.31
CA ASP A 93 5.20 -5.87 -10.12
C ASP A 93 5.95 -4.97 -11.11
N VAL A 94 7.21 -5.26 -11.36
CA VAL A 94 7.96 -4.54 -12.38
C VAL A 94 7.44 -4.82 -13.79
N THR A 95 6.68 -5.92 -13.97
CA THR A 95 6.02 -6.32 -15.22
C THR A 95 4.50 -6.21 -15.09
N LEU A 96 3.84 -5.89 -16.18
CA LEU A 96 2.39 -5.68 -16.29
C LEU A 96 1.58 -6.97 -16.54
N ASP A 97 2.28 -8.10 -16.72
CA ASP A 97 1.73 -9.35 -17.26
C ASP A 97 0.61 -9.95 -16.40
N ASP A 98 0.80 -10.02 -15.08
CA ASP A 98 -0.07 -10.81 -14.19
C ASP A 98 -1.33 -10.05 -13.74
N THR A 99 -1.22 -8.73 -13.57
CA THR A 99 -2.28 -7.92 -12.96
C THR A 99 -2.89 -6.88 -13.88
N THR A 100 -2.60 -6.96 -15.21
CA THR A 100 -3.25 -6.10 -16.23
C THR A 100 -3.68 -6.89 -17.46
N ASP A 101 -4.42 -6.20 -18.34
CA ASP A 101 -4.83 -6.69 -19.65
C ASP A 101 -3.80 -6.43 -20.76
N VAL A 102 -2.54 -6.11 -20.43
CA VAL A 102 -1.49 -5.72 -21.39
C VAL A 102 -1.33 -6.72 -22.54
N ALA A 103 -1.48 -8.01 -22.28
CA ALA A 103 -1.39 -9.07 -23.28
C ALA A 103 -2.53 -9.06 -24.32
N GLU A 104 -3.64 -8.39 -24.02
CA GLU A 104 -4.81 -8.22 -24.90
C GLU A 104 -4.61 -7.07 -25.89
N HIS A 105 -3.64 -6.17 -25.64
CA HIS A 105 -3.31 -5.00 -26.43
C HIS A 105 -2.35 -5.36 -27.58
N LYS A 106 -2.87 -5.51 -28.78
CA LYS A 106 -2.10 -5.91 -29.98
C LYS A 106 -0.97 -4.93 -30.30
N GLU A 107 -1.17 -3.66 -30.02
CA GLU A 107 -0.19 -2.57 -30.21
C GLU A 107 1.05 -2.72 -29.33
N PHE A 108 0.99 -3.56 -28.30
CA PHE A 108 2.10 -3.82 -27.39
C PHE A 108 2.73 -5.21 -27.56
N ALA A 109 2.28 -6.02 -28.53
CA ALA A 109 2.66 -7.42 -28.65
C ALA A 109 4.17 -7.68 -28.77
N ASP A 110 4.94 -6.73 -29.33
CA ASP A 110 6.40 -6.80 -29.51
C ASP A 110 7.20 -6.06 -28.41
N ARG A 111 6.53 -5.61 -27.34
CA ARG A 111 7.13 -4.77 -26.29
C ARG A 111 7.73 -5.57 -25.14
N LYS A 112 7.63 -6.91 -25.13
CA LYS A 112 8.30 -7.73 -24.10
C LYS A 112 9.81 -7.54 -24.14
N ARG A 113 10.41 -7.41 -22.97
CA ARG A 113 11.85 -7.30 -22.75
C ARG A 113 12.30 -8.29 -21.69
N THR A 114 13.60 -8.54 -21.64
CA THR A 114 14.23 -9.31 -20.57
C THR A 114 15.22 -8.38 -19.86
N TYR A 115 15.00 -8.18 -18.56
CA TYR A 115 15.91 -7.45 -17.70
C TYR A 115 16.30 -8.29 -16.50
N GLU A 116 17.47 -8.03 -15.96
CA GLU A 116 17.86 -8.59 -14.67
C GLU A 116 17.15 -7.84 -13.55
N VAL A 117 16.40 -8.58 -12.74
CA VAL A 117 15.72 -8.07 -11.54
C VAL A 117 16.18 -8.87 -10.35
N GLN A 118 16.91 -8.25 -9.42
CA GLN A 118 17.45 -8.93 -8.23
C GLN A 118 18.23 -10.22 -8.56
N GLY A 119 19.11 -10.15 -9.55
CA GLY A 119 19.92 -11.29 -9.98
C GLY A 119 19.20 -12.35 -10.82
N VAL A 120 17.91 -12.15 -11.14
CA VAL A 120 17.10 -13.07 -11.95
C VAL A 120 16.70 -12.43 -13.26
N ASN A 121 16.95 -13.12 -14.40
CA ASN A 121 16.46 -12.68 -15.70
C ASN A 121 14.94 -12.84 -15.79
N THR A 122 14.23 -11.72 -15.76
CA THR A 122 12.78 -11.63 -15.85
C THR A 122 12.37 -11.16 -17.24
N THR A 123 11.39 -11.83 -17.88
CA THR A 123 10.86 -11.46 -19.18
C THR A 123 9.38 -11.08 -19.06
N GLY A 124 9.02 -9.89 -19.56
CA GLY A 124 7.66 -9.37 -19.51
C GLY A 124 7.52 -7.98 -20.11
N PHE A 125 6.37 -7.37 -19.89
CA PHE A 125 6.07 -5.99 -20.25
C PHE A 125 6.42 -5.08 -19.08
N PHE A 126 7.63 -4.52 -19.06
CA PHE A 126 8.11 -3.73 -17.93
C PHE A 126 7.48 -2.33 -17.88
N THR A 127 7.08 -1.87 -16.70
CA THR A 127 6.50 -0.54 -16.48
C THR A 127 7.38 0.58 -17.02
N VAL A 128 8.70 0.44 -16.89
CA VAL A 128 9.71 1.41 -17.35
C VAL A 128 9.82 1.53 -18.88
N ASP A 129 9.19 0.65 -19.63
CA ASP A 129 9.13 0.70 -21.10
C ASP A 129 7.87 1.39 -21.62
N PHE A 130 6.90 1.71 -20.77
CA PHE A 130 5.61 2.30 -21.13
C PHE A 130 5.49 3.73 -20.59
N THR A 131 5.03 4.63 -21.45
CA THR A 131 4.67 5.98 -21.02
C THR A 131 3.44 5.97 -20.12
N LEU A 132 3.24 7.00 -19.30
CA LEU A 132 2.02 7.11 -18.48
C LEU A 132 0.75 7.02 -19.34
N LYS A 133 0.76 7.61 -20.55
CA LYS A 133 -0.39 7.54 -21.46
C LYS A 133 -0.74 6.10 -21.86
N GLU A 134 0.27 5.28 -22.16
CA GLU A 134 0.10 3.86 -22.46
C GLU A 134 -0.38 3.08 -21.23
N LEU A 135 0.24 3.29 -20.07
CA LEU A 135 -0.17 2.65 -18.80
C LEU A 135 -1.63 2.98 -18.43
N LYS A 136 -2.07 4.21 -18.65
CA LYS A 136 -3.47 4.62 -18.41
C LYS A 136 -4.48 3.96 -19.36
N SER A 137 -4.06 3.42 -20.49
CA SER A 137 -4.95 2.65 -21.40
C SER A 137 -5.22 1.24 -20.88
N LEU A 138 -4.35 0.68 -20.04
CA LEU A 138 -4.49 -0.63 -19.46
C LEU A 138 -5.56 -0.68 -18.36
N ARG A 139 -6.04 -1.89 -18.09
CA ARG A 139 -6.98 -2.18 -17.01
C ARG A 139 -6.40 -3.22 -16.07
N VAL A 140 -6.57 -2.98 -14.78
CA VAL A 140 -6.07 -3.85 -13.71
C VAL A 140 -6.97 -5.08 -13.56
N LYS A 141 -6.36 -6.21 -13.21
CA LYS A 141 -7.02 -7.48 -12.90
C LYS A 141 -6.66 -7.95 -11.50
N GLN A 142 -7.55 -8.71 -10.88
CA GLN A 142 -7.28 -9.36 -9.60
C GLN A 142 -6.15 -10.39 -9.73
N ARG A 143 -5.17 -10.31 -8.84
CA ARG A 143 -3.99 -11.18 -8.81
C ARG A 143 -4.35 -12.65 -8.59
N TYR A 144 -5.23 -12.92 -7.64
CA TYR A 144 -5.58 -14.29 -7.24
C TYR A 144 -6.89 -14.74 -7.88
N PRO A 145 -6.89 -15.87 -8.61
CA PRO A 145 -8.08 -16.34 -9.33
C PRO A 145 -9.23 -16.79 -8.42
N PHE A 146 -8.95 -17.07 -7.14
CA PHE A 146 -9.97 -17.43 -6.15
C PHE A 146 -10.66 -16.23 -5.50
N ARG A 147 -10.15 -14.99 -5.71
CA ARG A 147 -10.79 -13.75 -5.28
C ARG A 147 -11.85 -13.31 -6.29
N ASP A 148 -12.67 -12.31 -5.91
CA ASP A 148 -13.72 -11.79 -6.77
C ASP A 148 -13.16 -11.19 -8.06
N GLN A 149 -13.55 -11.76 -9.19
CA GLN A 149 -13.10 -11.35 -10.53
C GLN A 149 -14.02 -10.30 -11.18
N GLN A 150 -15.12 -9.90 -10.52
CA GLN A 150 -16.10 -8.98 -11.11
C GLN A 150 -15.52 -7.60 -11.45
N TYR A 151 -14.42 -7.21 -10.83
CA TYR A 151 -13.78 -5.91 -11.01
C TYR A 151 -12.65 -5.91 -12.06
N ASN A 152 -12.31 -7.06 -12.63
CA ASN A 152 -11.30 -7.15 -13.69
C ASN A 152 -11.67 -6.27 -14.87
N GLY A 153 -10.69 -5.54 -15.40
CA GLY A 153 -10.88 -4.66 -16.55
C GLY A 153 -11.63 -3.36 -16.28
N LYS A 154 -12.00 -3.06 -15.02
CA LYS A 154 -12.78 -1.84 -14.69
C LYS A 154 -11.91 -0.64 -14.32
N TYR A 155 -10.77 -0.84 -13.69
CA TYR A 155 -9.96 0.24 -13.13
C TYR A 155 -8.63 0.41 -13.86
N PRO A 156 -8.20 1.66 -14.12
CA PRO A 156 -6.88 1.95 -14.68
C PRO A 156 -5.81 1.95 -13.59
N ILE A 157 -4.54 1.86 -14.01
CA ILE A 157 -3.39 2.18 -13.16
C ILE A 157 -3.48 3.66 -12.76
N ILE A 158 -3.20 3.97 -11.49
CA ILE A 158 -3.18 5.33 -10.98
C ILE A 158 -1.76 5.82 -10.69
N THR A 159 -1.59 7.14 -10.61
CA THR A 159 -0.33 7.78 -10.25
C THR A 159 -0.21 7.93 -8.74
N PHE A 160 1.02 8.10 -8.26
CA PHE A 160 1.28 8.42 -6.86
C PHE A 160 0.55 9.69 -6.39
N GLU A 161 0.44 10.70 -7.27
CA GLU A 161 -0.31 11.92 -6.95
C GLU A 161 -1.81 11.67 -6.79
N GLU A 162 -2.41 10.80 -7.62
CA GLU A 162 -3.81 10.38 -7.48
C GLU A 162 -4.03 9.61 -6.16
N PHE A 163 -3.12 8.72 -5.79
CA PHE A 163 -3.16 8.01 -4.50
C PHE A 163 -3.09 8.98 -3.30
N ILE A 164 -2.15 9.92 -3.33
CA ILE A 164 -2.05 10.96 -2.30
C ILE A 164 -3.36 11.75 -2.18
N SER A 165 -3.99 12.06 -3.31
CA SER A 165 -5.26 12.79 -3.35
C SER A 165 -6.37 12.03 -2.64
N ILE A 166 -6.44 10.71 -2.83
CA ILE A 166 -7.43 9.84 -2.15
C ILE A 166 -7.27 9.93 -0.63
N ALA A 167 -6.04 9.86 -0.11
CA ALA A 167 -5.79 9.98 1.33
C ALA A 167 -6.14 11.37 1.86
N LEU A 168 -5.82 12.43 1.12
CA LEU A 168 -6.10 13.80 1.50
C LEU A 168 -7.59 14.17 1.47
N ASP A 169 -8.37 13.54 0.60
CA ASP A 169 -9.82 13.76 0.47
C ASP A 169 -10.63 12.89 1.45
N ALA A 170 -9.98 12.00 2.20
CA ALA A 170 -10.66 11.15 3.18
C ALA A 170 -11.39 11.97 4.26
N PRO A 171 -12.55 11.52 4.78
CA PRO A 171 -13.33 12.25 5.78
C PRO A 171 -12.66 12.30 7.17
N ARG A 172 -11.66 11.47 7.41
CA ARG A 172 -10.81 11.41 8.61
C ARG A 172 -9.34 11.50 8.23
N VAL A 173 -8.45 11.63 9.19
CA VAL A 173 -7.01 11.52 8.92
C VAL A 173 -6.69 10.07 8.61
N VAL A 174 -6.17 9.82 7.41
CA VAL A 174 -5.66 8.53 6.96
C VAL A 174 -4.22 8.72 6.57
N GLY A 175 -3.34 7.87 7.11
CA GLY A 175 -1.94 7.88 6.75
C GLY A 175 -1.69 7.21 5.40
N ILE A 176 -0.56 7.54 4.79
CA ILE A 176 -0.05 6.84 3.61
C ILE A 176 1.21 6.06 3.95
N TYR A 177 1.41 4.93 3.24
CA TYR A 177 2.54 4.05 3.51
C TYR A 177 3.22 3.61 2.19
N PRO A 178 3.76 4.56 1.38
CA PRO A 178 4.33 4.23 0.08
C PRO A 178 5.68 3.50 0.17
N GLU A 179 5.87 2.49 -0.68
CA GLU A 179 7.13 1.78 -0.87
C GLU A 179 7.96 2.39 -2.02
N ILE A 180 9.24 2.61 -1.79
CA ILE A 180 10.23 2.80 -2.87
C ILE A 180 10.57 1.42 -3.43
N LYS A 181 9.88 1.05 -4.52
CA LYS A 181 9.92 -0.30 -5.10
C LYS A 181 11.00 -0.43 -6.17
N ASN A 182 11.80 -1.50 -6.08
CA ASN A 182 12.84 -1.82 -7.08
C ASN A 182 13.70 -0.62 -7.54
N PRO A 183 14.28 0.19 -6.64
CA PRO A 183 14.97 1.43 -6.99
C PRO A 183 16.18 1.19 -7.91
N VAL A 184 16.85 0.04 -7.78
CA VAL A 184 17.99 -0.33 -8.64
C VAL A 184 17.54 -0.41 -10.10
N LEU A 185 16.49 -1.17 -10.42
CA LEU A 185 15.93 -1.30 -11.76
C LEU A 185 15.44 0.05 -12.30
N ILE A 186 14.67 0.77 -11.49
CA ILE A 186 14.09 2.06 -11.90
C ILE A 186 15.19 3.06 -12.26
N ASN A 187 16.21 3.21 -11.43
CA ASN A 187 17.31 4.12 -11.66
C ASN A 187 18.20 3.74 -12.87
N GLN A 188 18.23 2.44 -13.24
CA GLN A 188 18.93 1.98 -14.44
C GLN A 188 18.19 2.36 -15.72
N HIS A 189 16.85 2.25 -15.74
CA HIS A 189 16.05 2.35 -16.95
C HIS A 189 15.38 3.72 -17.15
N VAL A 190 15.06 4.44 -16.08
CA VAL A 190 14.41 5.75 -16.16
C VAL A 190 15.43 6.85 -15.93
N LYS A 191 15.39 7.88 -16.80
CA LYS A 191 16.26 9.06 -16.69
C LYS A 191 15.44 10.27 -16.32
N TRP A 192 15.73 10.84 -15.15
CA TRP A 192 15.18 12.11 -14.72
C TRP A 192 16.13 13.29 -15.06
N ALA A 193 15.54 14.46 -15.23
CA ALA A 193 16.31 15.68 -15.43
C ALA A 193 17.20 16.00 -14.22
N ASP A 194 18.24 16.78 -14.44
CA ASP A 194 19.13 17.33 -13.41
C ASP A 194 19.89 16.28 -12.58
N GLY A 195 20.10 15.09 -13.14
CA GLY A 195 20.84 14.01 -12.47
C GLY A 195 20.14 13.43 -11.23
N LYS A 196 18.84 13.68 -11.10
CA LYS A 196 18.03 13.15 -10.01
C LYS A 196 17.89 11.63 -10.08
N ARG A 197 17.48 11.06 -8.96
CA ARG A 197 17.15 9.63 -8.80
C ARG A 197 15.64 9.44 -8.59
N PHE A 198 15.23 8.21 -8.63
CA PHE A 198 13.86 7.80 -8.29
C PHE A 198 13.47 8.29 -6.89
N GLU A 199 14.34 8.11 -5.92
CA GLU A 199 14.18 8.53 -4.53
C GLU A 199 13.97 10.04 -4.38
N ASP A 200 14.68 10.86 -5.19
CA ASP A 200 14.47 12.32 -5.19
C ASP A 200 13.07 12.68 -5.65
N ARG A 201 12.60 12.09 -6.76
CA ARG A 201 11.25 12.33 -7.30
C ARG A 201 10.18 11.88 -6.34
N PHE A 202 10.39 10.74 -5.67
CA PHE A 202 9.50 10.21 -4.65
C PHE A 202 9.36 11.20 -3.48
N VAL A 203 10.46 11.65 -2.89
CA VAL A 203 10.45 12.60 -1.77
C VAL A 203 9.93 13.97 -2.19
N GLU A 204 10.26 14.46 -3.39
CA GLU A 204 9.73 15.71 -3.93
C GLU A 204 8.20 15.67 -4.07
N THR A 205 7.64 14.52 -4.49
CA THR A 205 6.20 14.35 -4.57
C THR A 205 5.57 14.45 -3.18
N LEU A 206 6.10 13.78 -2.18
CA LEU A 206 5.60 13.88 -0.79
C LEU A 206 5.66 15.32 -0.28
N LYS A 207 6.78 16.02 -0.49
CA LYS A 207 6.96 17.43 -0.10
C LYS A 207 5.98 18.36 -0.80
N LYS A 208 5.73 18.15 -2.10
CA LYS A 208 4.76 18.91 -2.90
C LYS A 208 3.37 18.90 -2.27
N TYR A 209 2.97 17.77 -1.70
CA TYR A 209 1.67 17.59 -1.04
C TYR A 209 1.72 17.86 0.48
N GLY A 210 2.84 18.37 1.02
CA GLY A 210 2.94 18.83 2.39
C GLY A 210 3.29 17.77 3.43
N TYR A 211 3.65 16.53 3.04
CA TYR A 211 4.10 15.48 3.96
C TYR A 211 5.46 15.84 4.56
N LYS A 212 5.54 15.90 5.88
CA LYS A 212 6.73 16.27 6.65
C LYS A 212 6.56 15.96 8.14
N GLY A 213 7.67 15.95 8.85
CA GLY A 213 7.72 15.77 10.29
C GLY A 213 8.08 14.35 10.69
N SER A 214 8.89 14.24 11.73
CA SER A 214 9.26 12.97 12.34
C SER A 214 8.05 12.29 12.98
N TYR A 215 8.14 11.00 13.24
CA TYR A 215 7.11 10.18 13.83
C TYR A 215 6.50 10.83 15.09
N LEU A 216 5.19 10.84 15.18
CA LEU A 216 4.35 11.46 16.23
C LEU A 216 4.53 12.98 16.42
N SER A 217 5.28 13.67 15.56
CA SER A 217 5.32 15.14 15.60
C SER A 217 3.96 15.74 15.21
N LYS A 218 3.71 17.00 15.61
CA LYS A 218 2.46 17.72 15.26
C LYS A 218 2.19 17.77 13.74
N ASN A 219 3.25 17.84 12.92
CA ASN A 219 3.12 17.85 11.47
C ASN A 219 2.73 16.47 10.95
N TRP A 220 3.40 15.43 11.45
CA TRP A 220 3.10 14.05 11.06
C TRP A 220 1.68 13.64 11.48
N LEU A 221 1.24 13.96 12.69
CA LEU A 221 -0.13 13.65 13.16
C LEU A 221 -1.24 14.29 12.32
N LYS A 222 -0.96 15.42 11.66
CA LYS A 222 -1.91 16.05 10.73
C LYS A 222 -1.99 15.34 9.39
N GLN A 223 -0.87 14.77 8.93
CA GLN A 223 -0.72 14.16 7.62
C GLN A 223 0.31 13.05 7.70
N PRO A 224 -0.09 11.89 8.27
CA PRO A 224 0.83 10.80 8.56
C PRO A 224 1.35 10.13 7.30
N ALA A 225 2.64 9.81 7.30
CA ALA A 225 3.26 8.98 6.27
C ALA A 225 4.40 8.16 6.86
N PHE A 226 4.48 6.89 6.50
CA PHE A 226 5.68 6.06 6.58
C PHE A 226 6.22 5.86 5.17
N ILE A 227 7.53 5.79 5.03
CA ILE A 227 8.19 5.41 3.76
C ILE A 227 8.83 4.05 4.01
N GLN A 228 8.67 3.11 3.09
CA GLN A 228 9.27 1.78 3.23
C GLN A 228 10.09 1.39 2.00
N SER A 229 11.04 0.48 2.16
CA SER A 229 11.80 -0.12 1.06
C SER A 229 12.55 -1.38 1.52
N PHE A 230 12.73 -2.33 0.57
CA PHE A 230 13.67 -3.46 0.70
C PHE A 230 15.13 -3.07 0.39
N ALA A 231 15.36 -1.83 -0.08
CA ALA A 231 16.68 -1.32 -0.40
C ALA A 231 17.18 -0.40 0.72
N PRO A 232 18.04 -0.88 1.64
CA PRO A 232 18.50 -0.08 2.77
C PRO A 232 19.24 1.18 2.32
N THR A 233 19.97 1.15 1.20
CA THR A 233 20.69 2.35 0.71
C THR A 233 19.72 3.46 0.29
N SER A 234 18.54 3.14 -0.24
CA SER A 234 17.50 4.14 -0.53
C SER A 234 16.99 4.80 0.75
N LEU A 235 16.76 4.04 1.83
CA LEU A 235 16.32 4.59 3.12
C LEU A 235 17.39 5.50 3.73
N VAL A 236 18.65 5.09 3.70
CA VAL A 236 19.77 5.92 4.15
C VAL A 236 19.88 7.20 3.31
N TYR A 237 19.76 7.09 1.98
CA TYR A 237 19.82 8.24 1.09
C TYR A 237 18.70 9.27 1.39
N ILE A 238 17.45 8.81 1.49
CA ILE A 238 16.33 9.72 1.73
C ILE A 238 16.30 10.30 3.15
N SER A 239 17.04 9.74 4.11
CA SER A 239 17.18 10.31 5.45
C SER A 239 17.82 11.69 5.44
N ASN A 240 18.62 11.99 4.40
CA ASN A 240 19.15 13.33 4.16
C ASN A 240 18.16 14.27 3.46
N LEU A 241 17.07 13.74 2.93
CA LEU A 241 16.08 14.50 2.16
C LEU A 241 14.80 14.82 2.96
N THR A 242 14.44 13.98 3.93
CA THR A 242 13.20 14.13 4.70
C THR A 242 13.32 13.51 6.10
N ASP A 243 12.63 14.13 7.07
CA ASP A 243 12.47 13.65 8.44
C ASP A 243 11.27 12.69 8.60
N LEU A 244 10.53 12.40 7.53
CA LEU A 244 9.45 11.41 7.58
C LEU A 244 9.96 10.05 8.08
N PRO A 245 9.19 9.35 8.93
CA PRO A 245 9.58 8.03 9.44
C PRO A 245 9.69 7.01 8.33
N LYS A 246 10.67 6.13 8.46
CA LYS A 246 11.01 5.10 7.48
C LYS A 246 10.94 3.72 8.12
N ILE A 247 10.58 2.72 7.33
CA ILE A 247 10.53 1.31 7.71
C ILE A 247 11.41 0.51 6.76
N PHE A 248 12.30 -0.30 7.33
CA PHE A 248 13.13 -1.20 6.55
C PHE A 248 12.42 -2.54 6.37
N LEU A 249 12.11 -2.88 5.12
CA LEU A 249 11.46 -4.14 4.77
C LEU A 249 12.47 -5.29 4.72
N ILE A 250 12.07 -6.43 5.25
CA ILE A 250 12.86 -7.67 5.31
C ILE A 250 12.06 -8.78 4.65
N ASP A 251 12.64 -9.39 3.61
CA ASP A 251 12.02 -10.45 2.82
C ASP A 251 12.28 -11.85 3.42
N ASP A 252 11.93 -12.86 2.66
CA ASP A 252 12.24 -14.26 2.95
C ASP A 252 13.72 -14.47 3.28
N VAL A 253 14.01 -15.46 4.13
CA VAL A 253 15.38 -15.80 4.57
C VAL A 253 16.33 -16.15 3.42
N THR A 254 15.81 -16.47 2.25
CA THR A 254 16.58 -16.82 1.04
C THR A 254 16.79 -15.66 0.09
N VAL A 255 16.09 -14.51 0.31
CA VAL A 255 16.14 -13.34 -0.56
C VAL A 255 17.05 -12.27 0.04
N PRO A 256 18.20 -11.97 -0.60
CA PRO A 256 19.09 -10.90 -0.14
C PRO A 256 18.54 -9.52 -0.50
N THR A 257 19.09 -8.48 0.13
CA THR A 257 18.76 -7.08 -0.20
C THR A 257 19.08 -6.75 -1.65
N GLN A 258 18.20 -5.99 -2.31
CA GLN A 258 18.29 -5.68 -3.75
C GLN A 258 19.53 -4.90 -4.17
N ASP A 259 20.02 -4.06 -3.28
CA ASP A 259 21.04 -3.04 -3.55
C ASP A 259 22.43 -3.38 -2.96
N THR A 260 22.47 -4.12 -1.85
CA THR A 260 23.72 -4.47 -1.15
C THR A 260 24.00 -5.97 -1.13
N ASN A 261 23.06 -6.79 -1.63
CA ASN A 261 23.17 -8.26 -1.64
C ASN A 261 23.47 -8.86 -0.25
N GLN A 262 22.97 -8.20 0.81
CA GLN A 262 23.11 -8.69 2.18
C GLN A 262 22.07 -9.75 2.49
N SER A 263 22.51 -10.82 3.17
CA SER A 263 21.63 -11.92 3.57
C SER A 263 20.69 -11.52 4.70
N TYR A 264 19.60 -12.29 4.85
CA TYR A 264 18.67 -12.15 5.99
C TYR A 264 19.42 -12.12 7.34
N TRP A 265 20.40 -13.01 7.53
CA TRP A 265 21.14 -13.13 8.78
C TRP A 265 22.01 -11.90 9.07
N GLU A 266 22.55 -11.26 8.04
CA GLU A 266 23.29 -10.01 8.20
C GLU A 266 22.37 -8.86 8.60
N ILE A 267 21.27 -8.66 7.87
CA ILE A 267 20.37 -7.50 8.09
C ILE A 267 19.49 -7.63 9.34
N THR A 268 19.38 -8.83 9.93
CA THR A 268 18.67 -9.04 11.20
C THR A 268 19.63 -9.22 12.39
N SER A 269 20.94 -9.11 12.17
CA SER A 269 21.93 -9.17 13.25
C SER A 269 21.85 -7.93 14.16
N ASP A 270 22.27 -8.09 15.42
CA ASP A 270 22.32 -6.98 16.37
C ASP A 270 23.14 -5.80 15.86
N PRO A 271 24.35 -5.98 15.30
CA PRO A 271 25.11 -4.87 14.74
C PRO A 271 24.40 -4.14 13.60
N TYR A 272 23.62 -4.87 12.78
CA TYR A 272 22.87 -4.24 11.69
C TYR A 272 21.63 -3.49 12.20
N LEU A 273 20.89 -4.05 13.15
CA LEU A 273 19.78 -3.36 13.81
C LEU A 273 20.27 -2.09 14.52
N ASP A 274 21.45 -2.13 15.15
CA ASP A 274 22.08 -0.94 15.76
C ASP A 274 22.51 0.11 14.73
N TYR A 275 22.86 -0.29 13.53
CA TYR A 275 23.15 0.60 12.41
C TYR A 275 21.88 1.21 11.80
N ILE A 276 20.90 0.37 11.45
CA ILE A 276 19.76 0.85 10.66
C ILE A 276 18.79 1.72 11.50
N LYS A 277 18.74 1.56 12.83
CA LYS A 277 17.89 2.37 13.72
C LYS A 277 18.19 3.88 13.65
N ASP A 278 19.37 4.26 13.19
CA ASP A 278 19.72 5.68 13.00
C ASP A 278 18.98 6.31 11.79
N TYR A 279 18.42 5.48 10.92
CA TYR A 279 17.78 5.89 9.66
C TYR A 279 16.29 5.54 9.59
N VAL A 280 15.81 4.56 10.37
CA VAL A 280 14.45 4.07 10.34
C VAL A 280 13.82 4.05 11.73
N VAL A 281 12.50 4.07 11.81
CA VAL A 281 11.75 3.97 13.08
C VAL A 281 11.21 2.56 13.31
N GLY A 282 11.42 1.65 12.37
CA GLY A 282 10.95 0.27 12.50
C GLY A 282 11.39 -0.61 11.34
N ILE A 283 11.06 -1.88 11.46
CA ILE A 283 11.27 -2.92 10.45
C ILE A 283 9.93 -3.51 10.03
N GLY A 284 9.85 -3.93 8.77
CA GLY A 284 8.68 -4.62 8.19
C GLY A 284 9.09 -5.99 7.67
N PRO A 285 9.19 -7.01 8.51
CA PRO A 285 9.60 -8.34 8.08
C PRO A 285 8.42 -9.15 7.52
N TRP A 286 8.70 -10.06 6.57
CA TRP A 286 7.75 -11.10 6.24
C TRP A 286 7.42 -11.92 7.50
N LYS A 287 6.14 -12.12 7.80
CA LYS A 287 5.68 -12.68 9.07
C LYS A 287 6.31 -14.05 9.38
N ASP A 288 6.54 -14.91 8.37
CA ASP A 288 7.12 -16.23 8.56
C ASP A 288 8.62 -16.19 8.91
N THR A 289 9.26 -15.03 8.85
CA THR A 289 10.62 -14.84 9.39
C THR A 289 10.63 -14.49 10.88
N ILE A 290 9.51 -14.04 11.41
CA ILE A 290 9.30 -13.83 12.85
C ILE A 290 8.87 -15.14 13.51
N VAL A 291 7.88 -15.81 12.93
CA VAL A 291 7.40 -17.11 13.38
C VAL A 291 7.56 -18.09 12.21
N PRO A 292 8.65 -18.89 12.20
CA PRO A 292 8.91 -19.84 11.12
C PRO A 292 7.77 -20.86 10.98
N VAL A 293 7.58 -21.35 9.77
CA VAL A 293 6.50 -22.28 9.42
C VAL A 293 7.06 -23.58 8.84
N VAL A 294 6.58 -24.72 9.33
CA VAL A 294 6.90 -26.04 8.78
C VAL A 294 5.64 -26.84 8.56
N ASN A 295 5.42 -27.32 7.34
CA ASN A 295 4.20 -28.06 6.95
C ASN A 295 2.90 -27.31 7.28
N ASN A 296 2.89 -25.98 7.12
CA ASN A 296 1.80 -25.07 7.44
C ASN A 296 1.45 -24.99 8.95
N TYR A 297 2.36 -25.37 9.84
CA TYR A 297 2.28 -25.18 11.28
C TYR A 297 3.32 -24.19 11.77
N LEU A 298 2.90 -23.32 12.70
CA LEU A 298 3.77 -22.35 13.35
C LEU A 298 4.84 -23.07 14.20
N GLN A 299 6.05 -22.52 14.17
CA GLN A 299 7.15 -22.95 15.02
C GLN A 299 7.34 -21.94 16.17
N THR A 300 8.32 -22.19 17.02
CA THR A 300 8.69 -21.23 18.08
C THR A 300 9.07 -19.88 17.44
N PRO A 301 8.48 -18.77 17.91
CA PRO A 301 8.85 -17.44 17.46
C PRO A 301 10.35 -17.18 17.65
N THR A 302 10.94 -16.42 16.72
CA THR A 302 12.29 -15.88 16.89
C THR A 302 12.28 -14.72 17.90
N ASP A 303 13.45 -14.27 18.28
CA ASP A 303 13.61 -13.10 19.17
C ASP A 303 13.64 -11.75 18.41
N LEU A 304 13.37 -11.75 17.12
CA LEU A 304 13.51 -10.56 16.26
C LEU A 304 12.68 -9.38 16.75
N VAL A 305 11.42 -9.61 17.16
CA VAL A 305 10.54 -8.56 17.69
C VAL A 305 11.12 -7.96 18.97
N ALA A 306 11.53 -8.80 19.92
CA ALA A 306 12.12 -8.34 21.18
C ALA A 306 13.43 -7.56 20.95
N ARG A 307 14.27 -7.98 20.00
CA ARG A 307 15.52 -7.29 19.65
C ARG A 307 15.27 -5.96 18.95
N ALA A 308 14.22 -5.88 18.11
CA ALA A 308 13.80 -4.63 17.49
C ALA A 308 13.29 -3.66 18.56
N HIS A 309 12.36 -4.08 19.41
CA HIS A 309 11.80 -3.25 20.49
C HIS A 309 12.87 -2.77 21.50
N ALA A 310 13.88 -3.60 21.80
CA ALA A 310 15.01 -3.19 22.64
C ALA A 310 15.84 -2.03 22.06
N ARG A 311 15.60 -1.68 20.78
CA ARG A 311 16.22 -0.58 20.04
C ARG A 311 15.25 0.52 19.65
N ASP A 312 14.06 0.53 20.26
CA ASP A 312 12.96 1.45 19.93
C ASP A 312 12.50 1.36 18.45
N LEU A 313 12.71 0.22 17.80
CA LEU A 313 12.23 -0.06 16.46
C LEU A 313 10.85 -0.72 16.50
N GLN A 314 9.88 -0.16 15.79
CA GLN A 314 8.57 -0.79 15.57
C GLN A 314 8.70 -2.00 14.66
N VAL A 315 7.73 -2.93 14.73
CA VAL A 315 7.68 -4.13 13.89
C VAL A 315 6.32 -4.19 13.19
N HIS A 316 6.33 -4.03 11.86
CA HIS A 316 5.14 -4.03 11.02
C HIS A 316 5.21 -5.17 9.99
N PRO A 317 4.86 -6.41 10.37
CA PRO A 317 4.95 -7.55 9.45
C PRO A 317 3.88 -7.55 8.37
N TYR A 318 4.18 -8.26 7.28
CA TYR A 318 3.33 -8.49 6.13
C TYR A 318 3.29 -9.98 5.76
N THR A 319 2.26 -10.55 5.15
CA THR A 319 0.96 -10.00 4.82
C THR A 319 -0.11 -10.90 5.43
N TYR A 320 -1.09 -10.29 6.06
CA TYR A 320 -2.22 -10.99 6.68
C TYR A 320 -3.36 -11.14 5.65
N ARG A 321 -3.81 -12.37 5.44
CA ARG A 321 -4.82 -12.74 4.45
C ARG A 321 -5.81 -13.72 5.04
N ASN A 322 -7.10 -13.49 4.80
CA ASN A 322 -8.17 -14.26 5.44
C ASN A 322 -8.44 -15.62 4.79
N GLU A 323 -7.91 -15.84 3.59
CA GLU A 323 -8.19 -17.07 2.87
C GLU A 323 -7.43 -18.26 3.47
N ASN A 324 -8.08 -19.40 3.50
CA ASN A 324 -7.55 -20.65 4.09
C ASN A 324 -6.18 -21.07 3.53
N VAL A 325 -5.91 -20.70 2.27
CA VAL A 325 -4.62 -21.02 1.63
C VAL A 325 -3.45 -20.24 2.25
N PHE A 326 -3.72 -19.13 2.94
CA PHE A 326 -2.72 -18.28 3.58
C PHE A 326 -2.73 -18.37 5.12
N LEU A 327 -3.78 -18.95 5.70
CA LEU A 327 -3.87 -19.14 7.16
C LEU A 327 -3.14 -20.44 7.55
N HIS A 328 -2.30 -20.34 8.57
CA HIS A 328 -1.65 -21.53 9.15
C HIS A 328 -2.67 -22.38 9.91
N LEU A 329 -2.41 -23.68 9.96
CA LEU A 329 -3.33 -24.66 10.55
C LEU A 329 -3.63 -24.39 12.04
N ASP A 330 -2.69 -23.78 12.76
CA ASP A 330 -2.85 -23.38 14.16
C ASP A 330 -4.02 -22.41 14.37
N PHE A 331 -4.37 -21.63 13.37
CA PHE A 331 -5.47 -20.66 13.45
C PHE A 331 -6.83 -21.26 13.07
N HIS A 332 -6.93 -22.56 12.74
CA HIS A 332 -8.17 -23.27 12.46
C HIS A 332 -9.09 -22.56 11.44
N GLN A 333 -8.49 -21.92 10.44
CA GLN A 333 -9.18 -21.12 9.40
C GLN A 333 -9.89 -19.86 9.96
N ASP A 334 -9.48 -19.38 11.13
CA ASP A 334 -10.01 -18.17 11.75
C ASP A 334 -8.98 -17.02 11.67
N PRO A 335 -9.19 -15.99 10.81
CA PRO A 335 -8.29 -14.85 10.73
C PRO A 335 -8.25 -14.03 12.02
N TYR A 336 -9.31 -14.06 12.85
CA TYR A 336 -9.29 -13.37 14.14
C TYR A 336 -8.36 -14.04 15.15
N ALA A 337 -8.21 -15.36 15.08
CA ALA A 337 -7.20 -16.08 15.85
C ALA A 337 -5.78 -15.68 15.42
N GLU A 338 -5.54 -15.48 14.11
CA GLU A 338 -4.27 -14.96 13.60
C GLU A 338 -4.01 -13.54 14.14
N TYR A 339 -4.98 -12.62 14.03
CA TYR A 339 -4.81 -11.25 14.55
C TYR A 339 -4.55 -11.22 16.06
N ASN A 340 -5.28 -12.04 16.84
CA ASN A 340 -5.05 -12.15 18.27
C ASN A 340 -3.64 -12.60 18.61
N TYR A 341 -3.16 -13.63 17.94
CA TYR A 341 -1.80 -14.15 18.14
C TYR A 341 -0.73 -13.09 17.85
N TRP A 342 -0.82 -12.43 16.69
CA TRP A 342 0.19 -11.45 16.29
C TRP A 342 0.16 -10.17 17.13
N ILE A 343 -1.01 -9.70 17.52
CA ILE A 343 -1.15 -8.48 18.33
C ILE A 343 -0.83 -8.74 19.80
N ASN A 344 -1.39 -9.79 20.40
CA ASN A 344 -1.34 -9.98 21.84
C ASN A 344 -0.23 -10.93 22.32
N GLU A 345 0.22 -11.86 21.50
CA GLU A 345 1.26 -12.83 21.88
C GLU A 345 2.63 -12.46 21.30
N ILE A 346 2.69 -12.09 20.02
CA ILE A 346 3.93 -11.66 19.37
C ILE A 346 4.23 -10.18 19.67
N GLY A 347 3.20 -9.33 19.77
CA GLY A 347 3.34 -7.94 20.17
C GLY A 347 3.83 -7.02 19.04
N VAL A 348 3.30 -7.18 17.83
CA VAL A 348 3.65 -6.34 16.67
C VAL A 348 2.95 -4.98 16.71
N ASP A 349 3.53 -3.95 16.07
CA ASP A 349 3.07 -2.55 16.14
C ASP A 349 2.18 -2.14 14.95
N GLY A 350 2.11 -2.96 13.92
CA GLY A 350 1.26 -2.76 12.74
C GLY A 350 1.11 -4.03 11.93
N LEU A 351 0.02 -4.18 11.20
CA LEU A 351 -0.27 -5.35 10.37
C LEU A 351 -0.65 -4.90 8.96
N PHE A 352 0.09 -5.40 7.96
CA PHE A 352 -0.27 -5.24 6.55
C PHE A 352 -1.29 -6.31 6.16
N THR A 353 -2.52 -5.90 5.88
CA THR A 353 -3.61 -6.82 5.57
C THR A 353 -4.24 -6.55 4.20
N ASP A 354 -4.60 -7.64 3.51
CA ASP A 354 -5.42 -7.59 2.29
C ASP A 354 -6.92 -7.37 2.62
N PHE A 355 -7.32 -7.52 3.92
CA PHE A 355 -8.70 -7.46 4.40
C PHE A 355 -8.84 -6.46 5.55
N THR A 356 -8.81 -5.19 5.20
CA THR A 356 -8.82 -4.06 6.14
C THR A 356 -9.98 -4.10 7.13
N GLY A 357 -11.20 -4.40 6.63
CA GLY A 357 -12.42 -4.41 7.44
C GLY A 357 -12.41 -5.48 8.53
N SER A 358 -11.84 -6.67 8.27
CA SER A 358 -11.78 -7.73 9.28
C SER A 358 -10.81 -7.39 10.41
N LEU A 359 -9.62 -6.83 10.08
CA LEU A 359 -8.68 -6.38 11.11
C LEU A 359 -9.26 -5.22 11.93
N HIS A 360 -9.91 -4.24 11.26
CA HIS A 360 -10.58 -3.14 11.95
C HIS A 360 -11.65 -3.65 12.93
N ASN A 361 -12.52 -4.56 12.49
CA ASN A 361 -13.54 -5.15 13.35
C ASN A 361 -12.93 -5.87 14.56
N PHE A 362 -11.87 -6.66 14.35
CA PHE A 362 -11.16 -7.31 15.44
C PHE A 362 -10.66 -6.28 16.46
N GLN A 363 -10.02 -5.23 15.99
CA GLN A 363 -9.47 -4.17 16.85
C GLN A 363 -10.56 -3.41 17.62
N GLU A 364 -11.70 -3.11 16.99
CA GLU A 364 -12.83 -2.44 17.66
C GLU A 364 -13.48 -3.33 18.70
N TRP A 365 -13.58 -4.65 18.47
CA TRP A 365 -14.19 -5.59 19.42
C TRP A 365 -13.28 -5.90 20.61
N THR A 366 -11.96 -5.86 20.42
CA THR A 366 -11.00 -6.18 21.49
C THR A 366 -10.48 -4.93 22.22
N SER A 367 -10.69 -3.74 21.68
CA SER A 367 -10.37 -2.49 22.37
C SER A 367 -11.40 -2.23 23.48
N LEU A 368 -11.20 -2.86 24.61
CA LEU A 368 -11.89 -2.47 25.84
C LEU A 368 -11.31 -1.11 26.28
N ASN A 369 -12.04 -0.05 25.99
CA ASN A 369 -11.79 1.22 26.66
C ASN A 369 -12.01 0.99 28.17
N GLU A 370 -10.98 1.05 28.97
CA GLU A 370 -11.04 0.95 30.43
C GLU A 370 -11.93 2.04 31.09
N SER A 371 -12.46 2.97 30.28
CA SER A 371 -13.30 4.08 30.76
C SER A 371 -14.81 3.89 30.61
N ASP A 372 -15.30 2.77 30.02
CA ASP A 372 -16.73 2.68 29.69
C ASP A 372 -17.36 1.32 30.02
N ASP A 373 -17.68 1.10 31.30
CA ASP A 373 -18.66 0.07 31.75
C ASP A 373 -20.01 0.17 30.99
N LYS A 374 -20.32 1.34 30.43
CA LYS A 374 -21.49 1.57 29.57
C LYS A 374 -21.35 0.95 28.18
N ASN A 375 -20.14 0.89 27.64
CA ASN A 375 -19.89 0.27 26.34
C ASN A 375 -19.88 -1.27 26.41
N ALA A 376 -19.37 -1.86 27.48
CA ALA A 376 -19.43 -3.30 27.72
C ALA A 376 -20.89 -3.78 27.79
N SER A 377 -21.77 -3.05 28.48
CA SER A 377 -23.20 -3.33 28.56
C SER A 377 -23.89 -3.19 27.18
N SER A 378 -23.53 -2.19 26.38
CA SER A 378 -24.03 -1.97 25.02
C SER A 378 -23.56 -3.07 24.07
N LEU A 379 -22.30 -3.52 24.18
CA LEU A 379 -21.75 -4.61 23.38
C LEU A 379 -22.41 -5.94 23.73
N LEU A 380 -22.61 -6.24 25.02
CA LEU A 380 -23.33 -7.42 25.49
C LEU A 380 -24.80 -7.40 25.03
N HIS A 381 -25.43 -6.24 24.98
CA HIS A 381 -26.78 -6.10 24.41
C HIS A 381 -26.80 -6.32 22.90
N LYS A 382 -25.80 -5.84 22.14
CA LYS A 382 -25.67 -6.14 20.71
C LYS A 382 -25.45 -7.62 20.46
N ILE A 383 -24.55 -8.26 21.18
CA ILE A 383 -24.30 -9.71 21.07
C ILE A 383 -25.57 -10.49 21.43
N ALA A 384 -26.24 -10.14 22.52
CA ALA A 384 -27.47 -10.76 22.94
C ALA A 384 -28.60 -10.60 21.90
N SER A 385 -28.68 -9.44 21.22
CA SER A 385 -29.67 -9.21 20.15
C SER A 385 -29.34 -10.01 18.88
N MET A 386 -28.08 -10.25 18.56
CA MET A 386 -27.65 -11.09 17.43
C MET A 386 -27.92 -12.58 17.68
N VAL A 387 -27.78 -13.04 18.93
CA VAL A 387 -27.97 -14.44 19.31
C VAL A 387 -29.44 -14.75 19.61
N SER A 388 -30.26 -13.75 19.94
CA SER A 388 -31.68 -13.89 20.27
C SER A 388 -32.55 -14.56 19.18
N PRO A 389 -32.35 -14.35 17.87
CA PRO A 389 -33.11 -15.06 16.83
C PRO A 389 -32.91 -16.58 16.80
N TYR A 390 -31.80 -17.07 17.33
CA TYR A 390 -31.46 -18.50 17.31
C TYR A 390 -32.00 -19.28 18.54
N LYS A 391 -32.62 -18.60 19.50
CA LYS A 391 -33.25 -19.24 20.67
C LYS A 391 -34.71 -19.66 20.49
N LYS A 392 -35.25 -19.53 19.27
CA LYS A 392 -36.59 -19.99 18.91
C LYS A 392 -36.52 -21.09 17.85
N ALA A 393 -35.96 -22.22 18.18
CA ALA A 393 -36.17 -23.50 17.48
C ALA A 393 -36.28 -24.61 18.52
#